data_2ece26e6e46a0421a966284460ea41c1
#
_entry.id   2ece26e6e46a0421a966284460ea41c1
#
_cell.length_a   1.000
_cell.length_b   1.000
_cell.length_c   1.000
_cell.angle_alpha   90.00
_cell.angle_beta   90.00
_cell.angle_gamma   90.00
#
_symmetry.space_group_name_H-M   'P 1'
#
loop_
_entity.id
_entity.type
_entity.pdbx_description
1 polymer ?
#
loop_
_entity_poly.entity_id
_entity_poly.type
_entity_poly.pdbx_seq_one_letter_code
_entity_poly.pdbx_strand_id
1 'polypeptide(L)'
;MKFGVLVFPGSNCDRDMQDALEKDLGLEVQMLWHKDSDLSHFNTEDCIVLPGGFSYGDYLRCGAIAKFSPMMQSVIEFANNGGKVLGVCNGFQILCESGLLPGALLQNANHQFICKNVFIKSDKSGPLQIPIAHGEGRYFADEATLASLEKNNQIIFRYCDKDGKIGGYANPNGAIKDIAGICNTGRNVFGMMPHPERATNPALNNTDGVQVFELLGLLKTAAAL
;
A
#
# COMPACT_ATOMS: atom_id res chain seq x y z
N MET A 1 6.82 -11.92 13.06
CA MET A 1 6.65 -11.47 11.67
C MET A 1 7.87 -10.66 11.30
N LYS A 2 8.54 -11.05 10.26
CA LYS A 2 9.66 -10.35 9.65
C LYS A 2 9.18 -9.63 8.39
N PHE A 3 9.79 -8.49 8.05
CA PHE A 3 9.43 -7.71 6.87
C PHE A 3 10.56 -7.70 5.86
N GLY A 4 10.24 -7.96 4.59
CA GLY A 4 11.15 -7.75 3.47
C GLY A 4 10.74 -6.51 2.69
N VAL A 5 11.56 -5.46 2.67
CA VAL A 5 11.28 -4.22 1.94
C VAL A 5 12.02 -4.22 0.61
N LEU A 6 11.28 -4.21 -0.52
CA LEU A 6 11.87 -4.19 -1.85
C LEU A 6 12.51 -2.86 -2.17
N VAL A 7 13.68 -2.93 -2.78
CA VAL A 7 14.42 -1.77 -3.28
C VAL A 7 14.53 -1.86 -4.80
N PHE A 8 13.84 -0.96 -5.49
CA PHE A 8 13.99 -0.74 -6.93
C PHE A 8 14.81 0.52 -7.19
N PRO A 9 15.45 0.65 -8.35
CA PRO A 9 16.00 1.94 -8.76
C PRO A 9 14.90 3.00 -8.74
N GLY A 10 15.07 4.07 -7.91
CA GLY A 10 14.08 5.12 -7.75
C GLY A 10 13.00 4.90 -6.67
N SER A 11 13.02 3.78 -5.93
CA SER A 11 12.18 3.58 -4.73
C SER A 11 12.68 4.45 -3.58
N ASN A 12 12.37 5.73 -3.60
CA ASN A 12 12.89 6.68 -2.61
C ASN A 12 12.10 6.71 -1.28
N CYS A 13 11.04 5.92 -1.14
CA CYS A 13 10.31 5.72 0.12
C CYS A 13 10.67 4.39 0.82
N ASP A 14 11.67 3.66 0.31
CA ASP A 14 12.14 2.41 0.90
C ASP A 14 12.74 2.62 2.29
N ARG A 15 13.47 3.74 2.47
CA ARG A 15 14.04 4.12 3.77
C ARG A 15 12.98 4.58 4.77
N ASP A 16 11.98 5.34 4.32
CA ASP A 16 10.86 5.73 5.18
C ASP A 16 10.14 4.48 5.71
N MET A 17 9.92 3.49 4.84
CA MET A 17 9.30 2.23 5.22
C MET A 17 10.19 1.41 6.17
N GLN A 18 11.49 1.31 5.89
CA GLN A 18 12.44 0.65 6.78
C GLN A 18 12.43 1.30 8.16
N ASP A 19 12.57 2.62 8.22
CA ASP A 19 12.64 3.36 9.48
C ASP A 19 11.35 3.22 10.29
N ALA A 20 10.18 3.30 9.66
CA ALA A 20 8.90 3.08 10.30
C ALA A 20 8.79 1.67 10.92
N LEU A 21 9.12 0.64 10.16
CA LEU A 21 9.01 -0.74 10.64
C LEU A 21 10.07 -1.08 11.69
N GLU A 22 11.33 -0.69 11.48
CA GLU A 22 12.45 -1.06 12.33
C GLU A 22 12.58 -0.16 13.55
N LYS A 23 12.59 1.18 13.36
CA LYS A 23 12.87 2.14 14.44
C LYS A 23 11.61 2.51 15.24
N ASP A 24 10.47 2.74 14.55
CA ASP A 24 9.26 3.19 15.23
C ASP A 24 8.47 2.01 15.79
N LEU A 25 8.39 0.89 15.06
CA LEU A 25 7.60 -0.28 15.42
C LEU A 25 8.41 -1.43 16.02
N GLY A 26 9.74 -1.36 16.01
CA GLY A 26 10.63 -2.36 16.62
C GLY A 26 10.59 -3.74 15.95
N LEU A 27 10.33 -3.79 14.64
CA LEU A 27 10.16 -5.02 13.88
C LEU A 27 11.45 -5.42 13.16
N GLU A 28 11.59 -6.70 12.85
CA GLU A 28 12.71 -7.21 12.05
C GLU A 28 12.49 -6.86 10.57
N VAL A 29 13.45 -6.14 9.95
CA VAL A 29 13.39 -5.70 8.57
C VAL A 29 14.60 -6.16 7.79
N GLN A 30 14.38 -6.66 6.57
CA GLN A 30 15.42 -6.97 5.60
C GLN A 30 15.16 -6.22 4.29
N MET A 31 16.16 -5.49 3.80
CA MET A 31 16.08 -4.84 2.49
C MET A 31 16.35 -5.87 1.38
N LEU A 32 15.50 -5.91 0.37
CA LEU A 32 15.52 -6.89 -0.73
C LEU A 32 15.82 -6.18 -2.04
N TRP A 33 16.93 -6.52 -2.68
CA TRP A 33 17.30 -5.90 -3.93
C TRP A 33 16.52 -6.49 -5.12
N HIS A 34 16.00 -5.65 -5.99
CA HIS A 34 15.13 -6.07 -7.11
C HIS A 34 15.74 -7.10 -8.08
N LYS A 35 17.07 -7.24 -8.12
CA LYS A 35 17.76 -8.24 -8.96
C LYS A 35 17.94 -9.58 -8.28
N ASP A 36 17.78 -9.64 -6.97
CA ASP A 36 17.77 -10.91 -6.25
C ASP A 36 16.46 -11.65 -6.50
N SER A 37 16.41 -12.90 -6.15
CA SER A 37 15.20 -13.75 -6.33
C SER A 37 14.95 -14.68 -5.14
N ASP A 38 15.83 -14.70 -4.14
CA ASP A 38 15.71 -15.60 -3.01
C ASP A 38 14.83 -15.04 -1.89
N LEU A 39 13.66 -15.64 -1.71
CA LEU A 39 12.74 -15.42 -0.59
C LEU A 39 12.61 -16.67 0.31
N SER A 40 13.47 -17.67 0.17
CA SER A 40 13.39 -18.95 0.92
C SER A 40 13.43 -18.78 2.44
N HIS A 41 13.95 -17.67 2.91
CA HIS A 41 14.06 -17.32 4.33
C HIS A 41 12.83 -16.53 4.87
N PHE A 42 11.82 -16.29 4.03
CA PHE A 42 10.50 -15.78 4.41
C PHE A 42 9.47 -16.89 4.37
N ASN A 43 8.54 -16.86 5.30
CA ASN A 43 7.41 -17.78 5.37
C ASN A 43 6.07 -17.00 5.30
N THR A 44 4.94 -17.71 5.22
CA THR A 44 3.62 -17.07 5.02
C THR A 44 3.16 -16.17 6.17
N GLU A 45 3.81 -16.26 7.33
CA GLU A 45 3.55 -15.34 8.45
C GLU A 45 4.32 -14.02 8.34
N ASP A 46 5.30 -13.94 7.42
CA ASP A 46 6.09 -12.76 7.16
C ASP A 46 5.42 -11.88 6.09
N CYS A 47 5.91 -10.66 5.92
CA CYS A 47 5.35 -9.71 4.97
C CYS A 47 6.42 -9.15 4.04
N ILE A 48 6.14 -9.18 2.74
CA ILE A 48 6.95 -8.47 1.74
C ILE A 48 6.29 -7.12 1.44
N VAL A 49 7.07 -6.05 1.51
CA VAL A 49 6.57 -4.69 1.28
C VAL A 49 7.18 -4.11 0.01
N LEU A 50 6.31 -3.64 -0.88
CA LEU A 50 6.65 -2.82 -2.03
C LEU A 50 6.46 -1.35 -1.64
N PRO A 51 7.53 -0.60 -1.39
CA PRO A 51 7.42 0.78 -0.91
C PRO A 51 6.98 1.72 -2.02
N GLY A 52 6.69 2.96 -1.63
CA GLY A 52 6.47 4.06 -2.55
C GLY A 52 7.75 4.52 -3.25
N GLY A 53 7.59 5.51 -4.12
CA GLY A 53 8.65 6.13 -4.89
C GLY A 53 8.35 6.14 -6.38
N PHE A 54 9.39 6.09 -7.20
CA PHE A 54 9.34 6.15 -8.65
C PHE A 54 10.17 5.01 -9.24
N SER A 55 9.71 3.76 -9.06
CA SER A 55 10.45 2.58 -9.50
C SER A 55 10.83 2.67 -10.99
N TYR A 56 12.13 2.54 -11.29
CA TYR A 56 12.70 2.73 -12.63
C TYR A 56 12.35 4.09 -13.27
N GLY A 57 12.09 5.15 -12.44
CA GLY A 57 11.74 6.48 -12.92
C GLY A 57 10.37 6.59 -13.55
N ASP A 58 9.47 5.63 -13.30
CA ASP A 58 8.11 5.54 -13.85
C ASP A 58 8.06 5.58 -15.40
N TYR A 59 9.15 5.16 -16.07
CA TYR A 59 9.18 5.05 -17.52
C TYR A 59 8.06 4.10 -18.01
N LEU A 60 7.40 4.46 -19.10
CA LEU A 60 6.17 3.89 -19.66
C LEU A 60 4.92 4.28 -18.85
N ARG A 61 4.82 3.84 -17.61
CA ARG A 61 3.88 4.21 -16.55
C ARG A 61 4.34 3.65 -15.22
N CYS A 62 3.81 4.20 -14.14
CA CYS A 62 4.19 3.82 -12.77
C CYS A 62 4.06 2.31 -12.54
N GLY A 63 5.14 1.68 -12.06
CA GLY A 63 5.18 0.25 -11.74
C GLY A 63 5.34 -0.71 -12.92
N ALA A 64 5.19 -0.26 -14.17
CA ALA A 64 5.15 -1.15 -15.33
C ALA A 64 6.44 -1.94 -15.58
N ILE A 65 7.60 -1.35 -15.31
CA ILE A 65 8.90 -2.02 -15.47
C ILE A 65 9.21 -2.91 -14.27
N ALA A 66 8.87 -2.45 -13.07
CA ALA A 66 9.19 -3.13 -11.83
C ALA A 66 8.66 -4.58 -11.77
N LYS A 67 7.47 -4.83 -12.35
CA LYS A 67 6.86 -6.18 -12.39
C LYS A 67 7.72 -7.26 -13.06
N PHE A 68 8.67 -6.86 -13.90
CA PHE A 68 9.56 -7.79 -14.62
C PHE A 68 10.86 -8.08 -13.89
N SER A 69 11.10 -7.47 -12.73
CA SER A 69 12.31 -7.75 -11.95
C SER A 69 12.32 -9.19 -11.43
N PRO A 70 13.50 -9.82 -11.27
CA PRO A 70 13.59 -11.18 -10.72
C PRO A 70 12.90 -11.30 -9.37
N MET A 71 13.11 -10.34 -8.47
CA MET A 71 12.47 -10.34 -7.15
C MET A 71 10.95 -10.30 -7.23
N MET A 72 10.36 -9.57 -8.19
CA MET A 72 8.90 -9.56 -8.34
C MET A 72 8.32 -10.89 -8.77
N GLN A 73 9.05 -11.71 -9.53
CA GLN A 73 8.60 -13.08 -9.85
C GLN A 73 8.48 -13.90 -8.56
N SER A 74 9.49 -13.82 -7.69
CA SER A 74 9.47 -14.50 -6.38
C SER A 74 8.37 -13.96 -5.46
N VAL A 75 8.11 -12.64 -5.48
CA VAL A 75 7.00 -12.03 -4.71
C VAL A 75 5.64 -12.53 -5.21
N ILE A 76 5.45 -12.67 -6.53
CA ILE A 76 4.21 -13.21 -7.10
C ILE A 76 3.99 -14.67 -6.63
N GLU A 77 5.04 -15.49 -6.66
CA GLU A 77 4.97 -16.86 -6.16
C GLU A 77 4.69 -16.91 -4.65
N PHE A 78 5.39 -16.08 -3.87
CA PHE A 78 5.19 -15.95 -2.43
C PHE A 78 3.74 -15.55 -2.09
N ALA A 79 3.18 -14.56 -2.79
CA ALA A 79 1.80 -14.12 -2.61
C ALA A 79 0.79 -15.22 -2.97
N ASN A 80 1.00 -15.94 -4.08
CA ASN A 80 0.13 -17.03 -4.53
C ASN A 80 0.16 -18.22 -3.56
N ASN A 81 1.25 -18.39 -2.82
CA ASN A 81 1.39 -19.40 -1.76
C ASN A 81 0.85 -18.91 -0.40
N GLY A 82 0.17 -17.77 -0.35
CA GLY A 82 -0.47 -17.23 0.85
C GLY A 82 0.41 -16.29 1.68
N GLY A 83 1.62 -15.97 1.23
CA GLY A 83 2.49 -15.00 1.87
C GLY A 83 1.90 -13.57 1.83
N LYS A 84 2.14 -12.79 2.87
CA LYS A 84 1.58 -11.44 2.98
C LYS A 84 2.38 -10.44 2.14
N VAL A 85 1.69 -9.60 1.39
CA VAL A 85 2.31 -8.55 0.57
C VAL A 85 1.57 -7.23 0.78
N LEU A 86 2.33 -6.16 1.04
CA LEU A 86 1.82 -4.80 1.13
C LEU A 86 2.46 -3.93 0.05
N GLY A 87 1.65 -3.27 -0.78
CA GLY A 87 2.10 -2.24 -1.72
C GLY A 87 1.60 -0.86 -1.30
N VAL A 88 2.53 0.09 -1.13
CA VAL A 88 2.22 1.48 -0.78
C VAL A 88 2.54 2.38 -1.94
N CYS A 89 1.61 3.23 -2.36
CA CYS A 89 1.76 4.21 -3.45
C CYS A 89 2.29 3.54 -4.74
N ASN A 90 3.55 3.73 -5.11
CA ASN A 90 4.17 3.03 -6.26
C ASN A 90 4.13 1.50 -6.10
N GLY A 91 4.26 0.98 -4.89
CA GLY A 91 4.07 -0.45 -4.61
C GLY A 91 2.67 -0.94 -4.95
N PHE A 92 1.62 -0.17 -4.70
CA PHE A 92 0.26 -0.51 -5.11
C PHE A 92 0.11 -0.51 -6.65
N GLN A 93 0.72 0.46 -7.32
CA GLN A 93 0.77 0.48 -8.79
C GLN A 93 1.43 -0.80 -9.34
N ILE A 94 2.57 -1.22 -8.76
CA ILE A 94 3.25 -2.46 -9.13
C ILE A 94 2.36 -3.70 -8.92
N LEU A 95 1.62 -3.75 -7.81
CA LEU A 95 0.71 -4.87 -7.53
C LEU A 95 -0.43 -4.96 -8.55
N CYS A 96 -0.98 -3.83 -9.00
CA CYS A 96 -1.97 -3.80 -10.09
C CYS A 96 -1.32 -4.21 -11.43
N GLU A 97 -0.14 -3.70 -11.76
CA GLU A 97 0.58 -4.03 -12.99
C GLU A 97 0.99 -5.52 -13.08
N SER A 98 1.28 -6.14 -11.93
CA SER A 98 1.63 -7.56 -11.84
C SER A 98 0.41 -8.49 -11.82
N GLY A 99 -0.80 -7.94 -11.72
CA GLY A 99 -2.04 -8.72 -11.64
C GLY A 99 -2.32 -9.33 -10.26
N LEU A 100 -1.53 -9.00 -9.24
CA LEU A 100 -1.78 -9.43 -7.85
C LEU A 100 -2.98 -8.71 -7.24
N LEU A 101 -3.29 -7.50 -7.71
CA LEU A 101 -4.50 -6.76 -7.39
C LEU A 101 -5.23 -6.34 -8.66
N PRO A 102 -6.56 -6.32 -8.68
CA PRO A 102 -7.34 -5.89 -9.82
C PRO A 102 -7.36 -4.37 -9.98
N GLY A 103 -7.68 -3.88 -11.18
CA GLY A 103 -7.79 -2.47 -11.49
C GLY A 103 -6.47 -1.83 -11.90
N ALA A 104 -6.43 -0.50 -11.92
CA ALA A 104 -5.25 0.29 -12.29
C ALA A 104 -5.22 1.62 -11.55
N LEU A 105 -4.04 2.21 -11.42
CA LEU A 105 -3.86 3.57 -10.92
C LEU A 105 -3.64 4.50 -12.13
N LEU A 106 -4.43 5.55 -12.22
CA LEU A 106 -4.42 6.52 -13.29
C LEU A 106 -3.95 7.89 -12.75
N GLN A 107 -3.67 8.82 -13.66
CA GLN A 107 -3.39 10.21 -13.29
C GLN A 107 -4.51 10.78 -12.42
N ASN A 108 -4.12 11.57 -11.42
CA ASN A 108 -5.07 12.30 -10.59
C ASN A 108 -6.02 13.13 -11.47
N ALA A 109 -7.28 13.25 -11.08
CA ALA A 109 -8.31 13.92 -11.88
C ALA A 109 -7.98 15.37 -12.25
N ASN A 110 -7.15 16.04 -11.43
CA ASN A 110 -6.67 17.41 -11.66
C ASN A 110 -5.35 17.49 -12.46
N HIS A 111 -4.78 16.35 -12.87
CA HIS A 111 -3.50 16.23 -13.57
C HIS A 111 -2.31 16.85 -12.82
N GLN A 112 -2.39 16.95 -11.50
CA GLN A 112 -1.33 17.53 -10.66
C GLN A 112 -0.80 16.49 -9.67
N PHE A 113 0.47 16.64 -9.29
CA PHE A 113 1.03 15.94 -8.15
C PHE A 113 0.40 16.48 -6.86
N ILE A 114 -0.11 15.58 -6.03
CA ILE A 114 -0.77 15.93 -4.76
C ILE A 114 0.08 15.43 -3.61
N CYS A 115 0.54 16.36 -2.76
CA CYS A 115 1.28 16.07 -1.53
C CYS A 115 0.57 16.75 -0.36
N LYS A 116 -0.15 15.98 0.45
CA LYS A 116 -0.90 16.47 1.61
C LYS A 116 -1.34 15.34 2.53
N ASN A 117 -1.76 15.69 3.75
CA ASN A 117 -2.50 14.76 4.61
C ASN A 117 -3.95 14.62 4.11
N VAL A 118 -4.45 13.39 4.13
CA VAL A 118 -5.83 13.03 3.84
C VAL A 118 -6.38 12.18 4.97
N PHE A 119 -7.70 12.04 5.05
CA PHE A 119 -8.31 11.06 5.94
C PHE A 119 -8.75 9.85 5.13
N ILE A 120 -8.50 8.68 5.71
CA ILE A 120 -9.01 7.40 5.21
C ILE A 120 -9.74 6.68 6.34
N LYS A 121 -10.65 5.80 5.99
CA LYS A 121 -11.33 4.92 6.97
C LYS A 121 -11.54 3.53 6.40
N SER A 122 -11.61 2.57 7.29
CA SER A 122 -12.10 1.22 7.01
C SER A 122 -13.46 0.99 7.67
N ASP A 123 -14.09 -0.15 7.42
CA ASP A 123 -15.30 -0.56 8.15
C ASP A 123 -15.03 -0.84 9.65
N LYS A 124 -13.76 -0.97 10.03
CA LYS A 124 -13.32 -1.31 11.39
C LYS A 124 -12.62 -0.15 12.10
N SER A 125 -12.52 1.03 11.49
CA SER A 125 -11.86 2.18 12.09
C SER A 125 -12.67 3.46 11.91
N GLY A 126 -12.42 4.45 12.77
CA GLY A 126 -12.71 5.85 12.49
C GLY A 126 -11.80 6.42 11.39
N PRO A 127 -11.89 7.74 11.12
CA PRO A 127 -10.99 8.41 10.20
C PRO A 127 -9.56 8.41 10.74
N LEU A 128 -8.61 8.05 9.87
CA LEU A 128 -7.17 8.04 10.12
C LEU A 128 -6.51 9.05 9.19
N GLN A 129 -5.68 9.92 9.71
CA GLN A 129 -4.97 10.93 8.94
C GLN A 129 -3.66 10.38 8.40
N ILE A 130 -3.56 10.17 7.09
CA ILE A 130 -2.39 9.55 6.44
C ILE A 130 -1.90 10.46 5.30
N PRO A 131 -0.58 10.68 5.14
CA PRO A 131 -0.03 11.44 4.02
C PRO A 131 -0.22 10.74 2.68
N ILE A 132 -0.41 11.53 1.62
CA ILE A 132 -0.30 11.10 0.21
C ILE A 132 0.73 11.95 -0.52
N ALA A 133 1.42 11.35 -1.51
CA ALA A 133 2.38 12.04 -2.38
C ALA A 133 2.44 11.33 -3.74
N HIS A 134 1.57 11.70 -4.68
CA HIS A 134 1.46 11.02 -5.98
C HIS A 134 0.88 11.89 -7.09
N GLY A 135 1.28 11.63 -8.34
CA GLY A 135 0.67 12.15 -9.57
C GLY A 135 -0.34 11.17 -10.19
N GLU A 136 -0.15 9.87 -9.96
CA GLU A 136 -0.97 8.76 -10.49
C GLU A 136 -1.51 7.92 -9.34
N GLY A 137 -2.49 8.45 -8.61
CA GLY A 137 -3.09 7.78 -7.45
C GLY A 137 -4.58 7.47 -7.62
N ARG A 138 -5.16 7.78 -8.77
CA ARG A 138 -6.58 7.61 -9.04
C ARG A 138 -6.89 6.15 -9.36
N TYR A 139 -7.38 5.40 -8.38
CA TYR A 139 -7.82 4.02 -8.61
C TYR A 139 -9.00 3.96 -9.57
N PHE A 140 -8.91 3.05 -10.53
CA PHE A 140 -9.93 2.77 -11.53
C PHE A 140 -10.09 1.27 -11.74
N ALA A 141 -11.33 0.82 -11.90
CA ALA A 141 -11.69 -0.53 -12.33
C ALA A 141 -13.02 -0.49 -13.07
N ASP A 142 -13.30 -1.51 -13.88
CA ASP A 142 -14.58 -1.66 -14.54
C ASP A 142 -15.72 -2.03 -13.54
N GLU A 143 -16.96 -1.93 -13.99
CA GLU A 143 -18.14 -2.19 -13.13
C GLU A 143 -18.16 -3.61 -12.57
N ALA A 144 -17.75 -4.62 -13.35
CA ALA A 144 -17.73 -6.01 -12.91
C ALA A 144 -16.69 -6.22 -11.79
N THR A 145 -15.50 -5.66 -11.96
CA THR A 145 -14.43 -5.66 -10.94
C THR A 145 -14.88 -4.92 -9.69
N LEU A 146 -15.51 -3.74 -9.82
CA LEU A 146 -16.01 -2.98 -8.67
C LEU A 146 -17.09 -3.74 -7.91
N ALA A 147 -18.03 -4.36 -8.61
CA ALA A 147 -19.05 -5.20 -7.99
C ALA A 147 -18.45 -6.39 -7.23
N SER A 148 -17.39 -7.01 -7.79
CA SER A 148 -16.65 -8.09 -7.14
C SER A 148 -15.93 -7.60 -5.87
N LEU A 149 -15.23 -6.48 -5.95
CA LEU A 149 -14.53 -5.89 -4.79
C LEU A 149 -15.49 -5.58 -3.64
N GLU A 150 -16.68 -5.03 -3.95
CA GLU A 150 -17.69 -4.75 -2.93
C GLU A 150 -18.29 -6.02 -2.35
N LYS A 151 -18.71 -6.96 -3.21
CA LYS A 151 -19.32 -8.24 -2.78
C LYS A 151 -18.39 -9.02 -1.85
N ASN A 152 -17.08 -8.97 -2.09
CA ASN A 152 -16.09 -9.73 -1.33
C ASN A 152 -15.43 -8.91 -0.20
N ASN A 153 -15.91 -7.69 0.08
CA ASN A 153 -15.35 -6.77 1.08
C ASN A 153 -13.84 -6.54 0.87
N GLN A 154 -13.40 -6.41 -0.38
CA GLN A 154 -12.00 -6.21 -0.74
C GLN A 154 -11.55 -4.75 -0.72
N ILE A 155 -12.48 -3.80 -0.59
CA ILE A 155 -12.16 -2.38 -0.40
C ILE A 155 -11.85 -2.17 1.08
N ILE A 156 -10.56 -2.03 1.41
CA ILE A 156 -10.08 -1.98 2.79
C ILE A 156 -10.05 -0.56 3.36
N PHE A 157 -9.79 0.44 2.49
CA PHE A 157 -9.80 1.85 2.87
C PHE A 157 -10.49 2.71 1.81
N ARG A 158 -11.26 3.69 2.27
CA ARG A 158 -11.85 4.76 1.45
C ARG A 158 -11.39 6.12 1.96
N TYR A 159 -11.21 7.07 1.05
CA TYR A 159 -11.03 8.47 1.41
C TYR A 159 -12.29 9.00 2.09
N CYS A 160 -12.10 9.76 3.16
CA CYS A 160 -13.17 10.40 3.91
C CYS A 160 -12.73 11.78 4.40
N ASP A 161 -13.67 12.55 4.97
CA ASP A 161 -13.33 13.76 5.71
C ASP A 161 -12.94 13.44 7.18
N LYS A 162 -12.60 14.47 7.93
CA LYS A 162 -12.22 14.33 9.36
C LYS A 162 -13.33 13.74 10.23
N ASP A 163 -14.58 13.82 9.81
CA ASP A 163 -15.74 13.29 10.52
C ASP A 163 -16.14 11.88 10.01
N GLY A 164 -15.35 11.31 9.08
CA GLY A 164 -15.54 9.97 8.51
C GLY A 164 -16.57 9.89 7.39
N LYS A 165 -17.01 11.03 6.85
CA LYS A 165 -17.96 11.07 5.72
C LYS A 165 -17.20 10.81 4.41
N ILE A 166 -17.67 9.82 3.64
CA ILE A 166 -17.13 9.43 2.34
C ILE A 166 -17.72 10.31 1.23
N GLY A 167 -16.92 10.59 0.21
CA GLY A 167 -17.35 11.33 -0.99
C GLY A 167 -17.12 12.84 -0.93
N GLY A 168 -17.51 13.53 -2.00
CA GLY A 168 -17.37 14.98 -2.14
C GLY A 168 -15.91 15.42 -2.15
N TYR A 169 -15.58 16.45 -1.37
CA TYR A 169 -14.22 17.01 -1.30
C TYR A 169 -13.20 16.14 -0.56
N ALA A 170 -13.67 15.07 0.10
CA ALA A 170 -12.80 14.14 0.81
C ALA A 170 -11.91 13.30 -0.13
N ASN A 171 -12.37 13.06 -1.36
CA ASN A 171 -11.62 12.33 -2.38
C ASN A 171 -10.59 13.26 -3.05
N PRO A 172 -9.28 13.06 -2.80
CA PRO A 172 -8.27 14.02 -3.24
C PRO A 172 -7.92 13.91 -4.73
N ASN A 173 -8.14 12.74 -5.34
CA ASN A 173 -7.55 12.39 -6.63
C ASN A 173 -8.57 11.89 -7.67
N GLY A 174 -9.84 11.76 -7.31
CA GLY A 174 -10.89 11.26 -8.18
C GLY A 174 -10.96 9.73 -8.29
N ALA A 175 -10.39 8.99 -7.32
CA ALA A 175 -10.48 7.53 -7.26
C ALA A 175 -11.95 7.08 -7.26
N ILE A 176 -12.27 6.06 -8.08
CA ILE A 176 -13.65 5.58 -8.17
C ILE A 176 -14.12 5.04 -6.81
N LYS A 177 -15.37 5.35 -6.43
CA LYS A 177 -15.96 4.97 -5.13
C LYS A 177 -15.10 5.36 -3.93
N ASP A 178 -14.29 6.43 -4.05
CA ASP A 178 -13.39 6.93 -3.01
C ASP A 178 -12.35 5.90 -2.52
N ILE A 179 -12.01 4.91 -3.35
CA ILE A 179 -11.09 3.83 -2.98
C ILE A 179 -9.69 4.38 -2.73
N ALA A 180 -9.19 4.21 -1.51
CA ALA A 180 -7.83 4.52 -1.11
C ALA A 180 -6.93 3.28 -1.02
N GLY A 181 -7.54 2.09 -0.83
CA GLY A 181 -6.83 0.82 -0.78
C GLY A 181 -7.74 -0.39 -0.91
N ILE A 182 -7.20 -1.46 -1.45
CA ILE A 182 -7.88 -2.74 -1.68
C ILE A 182 -7.03 -3.93 -1.23
N CYS A 183 -7.64 -5.10 -1.13
CA CYS A 183 -6.94 -6.37 -1.00
C CYS A 183 -7.39 -7.37 -2.06
N ASN A 184 -6.61 -8.45 -2.23
CA ASN A 184 -7.01 -9.59 -3.04
C ASN A 184 -8.06 -10.45 -2.31
N THR A 185 -8.63 -11.43 -3.02
CA THR A 185 -9.64 -12.36 -2.46
C THR A 185 -9.08 -13.19 -1.28
N GLY A 186 -7.81 -13.57 -1.33
CA GLY A 186 -7.11 -14.30 -0.27
C GLY A 186 -6.80 -13.47 0.98
N ARG A 187 -6.99 -12.15 0.92
CA ARG A 187 -6.70 -11.19 1.99
C ARG A 187 -5.27 -11.25 2.53
N ASN A 188 -4.34 -11.59 1.66
CA ASN A 188 -2.90 -11.62 1.94
C ASN A 188 -2.12 -10.61 1.08
N VAL A 189 -2.71 -10.03 0.05
CA VAL A 189 -2.11 -8.95 -0.74
C VAL A 189 -2.92 -7.67 -0.54
N PHE A 190 -2.26 -6.60 -0.13
CA PHE A 190 -2.85 -5.31 0.21
C PHE A 190 -2.18 -4.21 -0.62
N GLY A 191 -2.96 -3.29 -1.17
CA GLY A 191 -2.46 -2.12 -1.88
C GLY A 191 -3.17 -0.87 -1.42
N MET A 192 -2.43 0.22 -1.18
CA MET A 192 -3.00 1.52 -0.81
C MET A 192 -2.14 2.68 -1.32
N MET A 193 -2.79 3.81 -1.64
CA MET A 193 -2.08 5.02 -2.09
C MET A 193 -1.51 5.86 -0.95
N PRO A 194 -2.20 6.03 0.19
CA PRO A 194 -1.63 6.73 1.34
C PRO A 194 -0.43 5.99 1.95
N HIS A 195 0.46 6.77 2.58
CA HIS A 195 1.74 6.33 3.15
C HIS A 195 1.64 6.14 4.67
N PRO A 196 1.26 4.95 5.18
CA PRO A 196 1.16 4.73 6.62
C PRO A 196 2.52 4.82 7.32
N GLU A 197 3.63 4.51 6.64
CA GLU A 197 4.99 4.61 7.15
C GLU A 197 5.40 6.04 7.53
N ARG A 198 4.70 7.04 7.01
CA ARG A 198 4.91 8.47 7.34
C ARG A 198 4.00 8.97 8.45
N ALA A 199 3.34 8.06 9.15
CA ALA A 199 2.43 8.35 10.25
C ALA A 199 2.58 7.31 11.37
N THR A 200 3.82 6.96 11.75
CA THR A 200 4.12 5.97 12.79
C THR A 200 4.84 6.54 14.00
N ASN A 201 5.33 7.79 13.90
CA ASN A 201 6.20 8.37 14.93
C ASN A 201 5.58 9.63 15.56
N PRO A 202 5.47 9.70 16.88
CA PRO A 202 4.99 10.90 17.60
C PRO A 202 5.75 12.18 17.24
N ALA A 203 7.04 12.09 16.86
CA ALA A 203 7.83 13.24 16.41
C ALA A 203 7.30 13.85 15.10
N LEU A 204 6.53 13.09 14.32
CA LEU A 204 5.82 13.56 13.13
C LEU A 204 4.43 14.13 13.48
N ASN A 205 4.08 14.20 14.78
CA ASN A 205 2.76 14.55 15.30
C ASN A 205 1.62 13.69 14.73
N ASN A 206 1.93 12.46 14.31
CA ASN A 206 0.96 11.55 13.75
C ASN A 206 1.39 10.09 13.93
N THR A 207 0.51 9.27 14.51
CA THR A 207 0.71 7.83 14.73
C THR A 207 -0.43 6.98 14.15
N ASP A 208 -1.30 7.55 13.36
CA ASP A 208 -2.46 6.85 12.76
C ASP A 208 -2.03 5.71 11.83
N GLY A 209 -0.81 5.79 11.27
CA GLY A 209 -0.22 4.73 10.45
C GLY A 209 -0.01 3.42 11.19
N VAL A 210 0.24 3.46 12.50
CA VAL A 210 0.34 2.25 13.34
C VAL A 210 -0.97 1.46 13.26
N GLN A 211 -2.11 2.14 13.40
CA GLN A 211 -3.43 1.52 13.31
C GLN A 211 -3.69 0.95 11.91
N VAL A 212 -3.15 1.55 10.85
CA VAL A 212 -3.24 0.97 9.50
C VAL A 212 -2.55 -0.40 9.45
N PHE A 213 -1.32 -0.53 9.95
CA PHE A 213 -0.62 -1.82 10.00
C PHE A 213 -1.36 -2.86 10.84
N GLU A 214 -1.97 -2.45 11.97
CA GLU A 214 -2.82 -3.32 12.79
C GLU A 214 -4.06 -3.82 12.04
N LEU A 215 -4.78 -2.91 11.34
CA LEU A 215 -5.97 -3.23 10.56
C LEU A 215 -5.69 -4.22 9.42
N LEU A 216 -4.48 -4.16 8.86
CA LEU A 216 -4.01 -5.10 7.84
C LEU A 216 -3.54 -6.45 8.42
N GLY A 217 -3.51 -6.59 9.75
CA GLY A 217 -3.01 -7.80 10.42
C GLY A 217 -1.50 -7.98 10.28
N LEU A 218 -0.78 -6.87 10.10
CA LEU A 218 0.68 -6.82 9.99
C LEU A 218 1.36 -6.49 11.33
N LEU A 219 0.58 -6.04 12.30
CA LEU A 219 0.97 -5.88 13.69
C LEU A 219 -0.01 -6.65 14.58
N LYS A 220 0.49 -7.15 15.71
CA LYS A 220 -0.40 -7.59 16.78
C LYS A 220 -1.02 -6.36 17.40
N THR A 221 -2.34 -6.30 17.46
CA THR A 221 -3.02 -5.29 18.27
C THR A 221 -2.45 -5.37 19.68
N ALA A 222 -1.95 -4.25 20.21
CA ALA A 222 -1.66 -4.17 21.64
C ALA A 222 -2.96 -4.57 22.35
N ALA A 223 -2.98 -5.76 22.97
CA ALA A 223 -4.09 -6.11 23.83
C ALA A 223 -4.24 -4.96 24.83
N ALA A 224 -5.43 -4.37 24.88
CA ALA A 224 -5.73 -3.36 25.87
C ALA A 224 -5.39 -3.97 27.25
N LEU A 225 -4.32 -3.44 27.86
CA LEU A 225 -3.93 -3.76 29.23
C LEU A 225 -4.94 -3.17 30.19
#